data_63029fa8b0bb26c5e9900a940b2be63d
#
_entry.id   63029fa8b0bb26c5e9900a940b2be63d
#
_cell.length_a   1.000
_cell.length_b   1.000
_cell.length_c   1.000
_cell.angle_alpha   90.00
_cell.angle_beta   90.00
_cell.angle_gamma   90.00
#
_symmetry.space_group_name_H-M   'P 1'
#
loop_
_entity.id
_entity.type
_entity.pdbx_description
1 polymer ?
#
loop_
_entity_poly.entity_id
_entity_poly.type
_entity_poly.pdbx_seq_one_letter_code
_entity_poly.pdbx_strand_id
1 'polypeptide(L)'
;MAKTLTLTHLFNMPSDAKARVAGKTFVGIDFGTSTTVVSVASLDENGKIRSECLHLAQRGADGAMIEAELLPTVIAINDRNKLIVGKGAYSLKGNPDYIFGENIWYQFKMELGKDLGPRWFNSRQAKIKCPQDATKLFFRYLKKCIEDTCKANGFSADIQYAVSIPASFESNQRKDLLEALEANDMCVTNSMLIDEPNAAFISYISHDYEAKQINLQEGRIPKVLVFDFGAGTCDISILEIAVSTSGITTKNISISQFQELGGSDIDRFIAWNILLPELLKQNDKTEDDYTTRQLEVIVNQLLGIAEKLKVQACKAQVQLRSAIRYPV
;
A
#
# COMPACT_ATOMS: atom_id res chain seq x y z
N MET A 1 18.82 37.32 13.00
CA MET A 1 19.34 35.96 12.71
C MET A 1 18.16 35.01 12.76
N ALA A 2 17.86 34.29 11.69
CA ALA A 2 16.80 33.27 11.67
C ALA A 2 17.20 32.15 12.65
N LYS A 3 16.30 31.80 13.55
CA LYS A 3 16.52 30.74 14.53
C LYS A 3 16.46 29.40 13.79
N THR A 4 17.56 28.65 13.81
CA THR A 4 17.56 27.28 13.29
C THR A 4 16.78 26.40 14.27
N LEU A 5 15.66 25.84 13.83
CA LEU A 5 14.87 24.91 14.63
C LEU A 5 15.42 23.51 14.39
N THR A 6 15.71 22.78 15.46
CA THR A 6 16.02 21.34 15.36
C THR A 6 14.73 20.54 15.27
N LEU A 7 14.73 19.40 14.59
CA LEU A 7 13.56 18.52 14.51
C LEU A 7 13.08 18.07 15.88
N THR A 8 13.98 17.91 16.84
CA THR A 8 13.63 17.60 18.23
C THR A 8 12.65 18.63 18.81
N HIS A 9 12.78 19.91 18.41
CA HIS A 9 11.82 20.95 18.81
C HIS A 9 10.51 20.87 17.99
N LEU A 10 10.58 20.45 16.74
CA LEU A 10 9.42 20.40 15.82
C LEU A 10 8.51 19.21 16.11
N PHE A 11 9.07 18.10 16.61
CA PHE A 11 8.30 16.93 17.06
C PHE A 11 8.06 16.89 18.57
N ASN A 12 8.40 17.95 19.30
CA ASN A 12 8.17 18.02 20.73
C ASN A 12 6.71 18.36 21.00
N MET A 13 5.92 17.35 21.28
CA MET A 13 4.50 17.53 21.62
C MET A 13 4.34 18.39 22.88
N PRO A 14 3.45 19.38 22.87
CA PRO A 14 3.04 20.07 24.08
C PRO A 14 2.48 19.10 25.13
N SER A 15 2.61 19.44 26.41
CA SER A 15 2.20 18.56 27.51
C SER A 15 0.72 18.19 27.48
N ASP A 16 -0.14 19.10 27.07
CA ASP A 16 -1.58 18.86 26.90
C ASP A 16 -1.87 17.90 25.73
N ALA A 17 -1.09 17.98 24.65
CA ALA A 17 -1.19 17.04 23.54
C ALA A 17 -0.69 15.64 23.96
N LYS A 18 0.41 15.56 24.71
CA LYS A 18 0.88 14.28 25.29
C LYS A 18 -0.18 13.63 26.16
N ALA A 19 -0.85 14.40 27.02
CA ALA A 19 -1.92 13.88 27.86
C ALA A 19 -3.08 13.27 27.08
N ARG A 20 -3.44 13.85 25.91
CA ARG A 20 -4.52 13.36 25.05
C ARG A 20 -4.18 12.06 24.32
N VAL A 21 -2.92 11.79 24.07
CA VAL A 21 -2.45 10.60 23.32
C VAL A 21 -1.85 9.52 24.24
N ALA A 22 -1.64 9.84 25.52
CA ALA A 22 -1.14 8.89 26.50
C ALA A 22 -2.06 7.66 26.60
N GLY A 23 -1.47 6.48 26.66
CA GLY A 23 -2.21 5.21 26.75
C GLY A 23 -2.93 4.77 25.49
N LYS A 24 -2.78 5.50 24.37
CA LYS A 24 -3.35 5.14 23.08
C LYS A 24 -2.29 4.53 22.16
N THR A 25 -2.75 3.69 21.25
CA THR A 25 -1.96 3.13 20.16
C THR A 25 -2.44 3.77 18.85
N PHE A 26 -1.53 4.37 18.10
CA PHE A 26 -1.81 4.94 16.80
C PHE A 26 -1.32 3.97 15.73
N VAL A 27 -2.19 3.60 14.80
CA VAL A 27 -1.89 2.67 13.71
C VAL A 27 -2.01 3.42 12.40
N GLY A 28 -0.89 3.53 11.69
CA GLY A 28 -0.83 4.03 10.33
C GLY A 28 -0.86 2.87 9.34
N ILE A 29 -1.75 2.95 8.35
CA ILE A 29 -1.89 1.93 7.31
C ILE A 29 -1.57 2.56 5.97
N ASP A 30 -0.48 2.12 5.37
CA ASP A 30 -0.19 2.39 3.97
C ASP A 30 -0.87 1.33 3.10
N PHE A 31 -2.07 1.67 2.62
CA PHE A 31 -2.89 0.78 1.80
C PHE A 31 -2.45 0.86 0.33
N GLY A 32 -1.43 0.08 -0.05
CA GLY A 32 -0.91 0.07 -1.42
C GLY A 32 -1.69 -0.85 -2.37
N THR A 33 -1.54 -0.61 -3.67
CA THR A 33 -2.18 -1.41 -4.73
C THR A 33 -1.68 -2.86 -4.75
N SER A 34 -0.39 -3.08 -4.50
CA SER A 34 0.24 -4.40 -4.50
C SER A 34 0.50 -4.91 -3.09
N THR A 35 0.93 -4.02 -2.19
CA THR A 35 1.30 -4.36 -0.81
C THR A 35 0.81 -3.30 0.15
N THR A 36 0.39 -3.74 1.34
CA THR A 36 0.00 -2.89 2.46
C THR A 36 1.06 -2.99 3.55
N VAL A 37 1.42 -1.85 4.15
CA VAL A 37 2.33 -1.76 5.30
C VAL A 37 1.57 -1.16 6.47
N VAL A 38 1.85 -1.64 7.67
CA VAL A 38 1.26 -1.13 8.90
C VAL A 38 2.36 -0.68 9.83
N SER A 39 2.24 0.53 10.33
CA SER A 39 3.09 1.07 11.38
C SER A 39 2.29 1.32 12.64
N VAL A 40 2.96 1.25 13.78
CA VAL A 40 2.39 1.58 15.09
C VAL A 40 3.20 2.68 15.73
N ALA A 41 2.52 3.58 16.42
CA ALA A 41 3.15 4.61 17.24
C ALA A 41 2.44 4.71 18.58
N SER A 42 3.22 4.94 19.65
CA SER A 42 2.75 5.18 21.00
C SER A 42 3.72 6.08 21.75
N LEU A 43 3.30 6.59 22.91
CA LEU A 43 4.23 7.25 23.85
C LEU A 43 4.85 6.20 24.77
N ASP A 44 6.17 6.26 24.93
CA ASP A 44 6.85 5.48 25.97
C ASP A 44 6.65 6.11 27.38
N GLU A 45 7.17 5.44 28.40
CA GLU A 45 7.10 5.88 29.80
C GLU A 45 7.70 7.28 30.04
N ASN A 46 8.62 7.71 29.17
CA ASN A 46 9.24 9.03 29.20
C ASN A 46 8.47 10.09 28.40
N GLY A 47 7.34 9.71 27.80
CA GLY A 47 6.55 10.57 26.92
C GLY A 47 7.23 10.88 25.59
N LYS A 48 8.13 9.98 25.12
CA LYS A 48 8.75 10.04 23.80
C LYS A 48 7.95 9.18 22.83
N ILE A 49 7.75 9.68 21.62
CA ILE A 49 7.10 8.91 20.54
C ILE A 49 8.03 7.78 20.11
N ARG A 50 7.51 6.56 20.12
CA ARG A 50 8.09 5.39 19.46
C ARG A 50 7.22 5.00 18.30
N SER A 51 7.83 4.72 17.15
CA SER A 51 7.13 4.22 15.97
C SER A 51 7.95 3.13 15.30
N GLU A 52 7.25 2.09 14.83
CA GLU A 52 7.86 0.96 14.13
C GLU A 52 6.88 0.36 13.13
N CYS A 53 7.40 -0.33 12.11
CA CYS A 53 6.58 -1.14 11.23
C CYS A 53 6.22 -2.47 11.92
N LEU A 54 4.96 -2.87 11.83
CA LEU A 54 4.49 -4.12 12.40
C LEU A 54 4.83 -5.31 11.49
N HIS A 55 5.41 -6.35 12.09
CA HIS A 55 5.50 -7.66 11.47
C HIS A 55 4.18 -8.40 11.69
N LEU A 56 3.35 -8.45 10.65
CA LEU A 56 2.05 -9.10 10.72
C LEU A 56 2.18 -10.61 10.49
N ALA A 57 1.57 -11.38 11.37
CA ALA A 57 1.48 -12.82 11.22
C ALA A 57 0.46 -13.17 10.12
N GLN A 58 0.94 -13.74 9.03
CA GLN A 58 0.17 -14.09 7.84
C GLN A 58 0.18 -15.60 7.65
N ARG A 59 -0.93 -16.14 7.18
CA ARG A 59 -1.02 -17.57 6.86
C ARG A 59 -0.63 -17.79 5.39
N GLY A 60 0.38 -18.63 5.15
CA GLY A 60 0.73 -19.13 3.81
C GLY A 60 -0.36 -20.03 3.22
N ALA A 61 -0.25 -20.35 1.93
CA ALA A 61 -1.18 -21.26 1.26
C ALA A 61 -1.09 -22.70 1.82
N ASP A 62 0.09 -23.11 2.27
CA ASP A 62 0.38 -24.36 2.97
C ASP A 62 -0.12 -24.38 4.42
N GLY A 63 -0.63 -23.25 4.92
CA GLY A 63 -1.08 -23.08 6.30
C GLY A 63 0.00 -22.66 7.28
N ALA A 64 1.27 -22.58 6.88
CA ALA A 64 2.35 -22.08 7.71
C ALA A 64 2.15 -20.61 8.08
N MET A 65 2.59 -20.23 9.28
CA MET A 65 2.57 -18.83 9.70
C MET A 65 3.86 -18.13 9.28
N ILE A 66 3.73 -16.99 8.67
CA ILE A 66 4.84 -16.16 8.15
C ILE A 66 4.69 -14.76 8.75
N GLU A 67 5.68 -14.30 9.47
CA GLU A 67 5.75 -12.92 9.95
C GLU A 67 6.45 -12.03 8.93
N ALA A 68 5.83 -10.92 8.57
CA ALA A 68 6.41 -9.98 7.63
C ALA A 68 5.77 -8.59 7.75
N GLU A 69 6.56 -7.55 7.47
CA GLU A 69 6.09 -6.16 7.36
C GLU A 69 5.17 -5.96 6.16
N LEU A 70 5.51 -6.61 5.03
CA LEU A 70 4.74 -6.49 3.81
C LEU A 70 3.58 -7.48 3.79
N LEU A 71 2.35 -6.95 3.76
CA LEU A 71 1.12 -7.71 3.52
C LEU A 71 0.71 -7.52 2.05
N PRO A 72 0.80 -8.53 1.18
CA PRO A 72 0.27 -8.42 -0.17
C PRO A 72 -1.22 -8.05 -0.18
N THR A 73 -1.59 -7.05 -0.97
CA THR A 73 -2.98 -6.59 -1.12
C THR A 73 -3.71 -7.53 -2.08
N VAL A 74 -3.86 -8.78 -1.67
CA VAL A 74 -4.47 -9.87 -2.44
C VAL A 74 -5.41 -10.65 -1.55
N ILE A 75 -6.58 -11.00 -2.07
CA ILE A 75 -7.52 -11.90 -1.44
C ILE A 75 -7.90 -13.03 -2.40
N ALA A 76 -8.15 -14.21 -1.85
CA ALA A 76 -8.67 -15.35 -2.59
C ALA A 76 -9.72 -16.10 -1.75
N ILE A 77 -10.60 -16.82 -2.41
CA ILE A 77 -11.58 -17.71 -1.77
C ILE A 77 -11.40 -19.09 -2.38
N ASN A 78 -11.11 -20.06 -1.53
CA ASN A 78 -10.95 -21.45 -1.97
C ASN A 78 -12.29 -22.17 -2.17
N ASP A 79 -12.23 -23.39 -2.67
CA ASP A 79 -13.35 -24.29 -2.92
C ASP A 79 -14.22 -24.59 -1.68
N ARG A 80 -13.62 -24.49 -0.48
CA ARG A 80 -14.31 -24.59 0.82
C ARG A 80 -14.90 -23.27 1.31
N ASN A 81 -15.00 -22.27 0.45
CA ASN A 81 -15.51 -20.93 0.75
C ASN A 81 -14.74 -20.21 1.87
N LYS A 82 -13.45 -20.53 2.05
CA LYS A 82 -12.56 -19.92 3.04
C LYS A 82 -11.76 -18.79 2.43
N LEU A 83 -11.78 -17.62 3.08
CA LEU A 83 -10.99 -16.46 2.73
C LEU A 83 -9.51 -16.70 3.02
N ILE A 84 -8.67 -16.41 2.05
CA ILE A 84 -7.20 -16.39 2.12
C ILE A 84 -6.77 -14.96 1.78
N VAL A 85 -5.84 -14.38 2.54
CA VAL A 85 -5.39 -13.00 2.38
C VAL A 85 -3.87 -12.94 2.47
N GLY A 86 -3.28 -11.92 1.87
CA GLY A 86 -1.86 -11.62 1.99
C GLY A 86 -0.98 -12.65 1.27
N LYS A 87 0.09 -13.10 1.91
CA LYS A 87 1.08 -14.01 1.32
C LYS A 87 0.48 -15.33 0.82
N GLY A 88 -0.51 -15.87 1.53
CA GLY A 88 -1.21 -17.06 1.09
C GLY A 88 -1.95 -16.86 -0.22
N ALA A 89 -2.71 -15.76 -0.34
CA ALA A 89 -3.41 -15.42 -1.57
C ALA A 89 -2.43 -15.05 -2.71
N TYR A 90 -1.37 -14.31 -2.38
CA TYR A 90 -0.34 -13.93 -3.35
C TYR A 90 0.34 -15.15 -4.01
N SER A 91 0.62 -16.21 -3.25
CA SER A 91 1.23 -17.43 -3.79
C SER A 91 0.33 -18.17 -4.79
N LEU A 92 -0.99 -17.90 -4.75
CA LEU A 92 -1.98 -18.48 -5.65
C LEU A 92 -2.11 -17.73 -6.99
N LYS A 93 -1.48 -16.55 -7.13
CA LYS A 93 -1.44 -15.83 -8.41
C LYS A 93 -0.72 -16.68 -9.46
N GLY A 94 -1.37 -16.87 -10.60
CA GLY A 94 -0.87 -17.72 -11.70
C GLY A 94 -1.16 -19.20 -11.52
N ASN A 95 -1.84 -19.62 -10.45
CA ASN A 95 -2.35 -20.98 -10.31
C ASN A 95 -3.64 -21.12 -11.15
N PRO A 96 -3.76 -22.14 -12.03
CA PRO A 96 -4.92 -22.33 -12.90
C PRO A 96 -6.27 -22.46 -12.17
N ASP A 97 -6.27 -22.94 -10.93
CA ASP A 97 -7.50 -23.08 -10.13
C ASP A 97 -8.00 -21.72 -9.59
N TYR A 98 -7.19 -20.68 -9.67
CA TYR A 98 -7.50 -19.34 -9.17
C TYR A 98 -7.59 -18.33 -10.30
N ILE A 99 -8.83 -18.02 -10.69
CA ILE A 99 -9.15 -17.13 -11.81
C ILE A 99 -9.41 -15.72 -11.26
N PHE A 100 -8.73 -14.72 -11.82
CA PHE A 100 -8.93 -13.33 -11.45
C PHE A 100 -10.37 -12.89 -11.67
N GLY A 101 -10.95 -12.24 -10.66
CA GLY A 101 -12.34 -11.78 -10.68
C GLY A 101 -13.36 -12.86 -10.29
N GLU A 102 -12.98 -14.16 -10.27
CA GLU A 102 -13.88 -15.25 -9.84
C GLU A 102 -13.62 -15.71 -8.41
N ASN A 103 -12.37 -16.01 -8.07
CA ASN A 103 -11.99 -16.52 -6.77
C ASN A 103 -10.64 -15.99 -6.25
N ILE A 104 -9.97 -15.10 -7.00
CA ILE A 104 -8.81 -14.32 -6.55
C ILE A 104 -8.93 -12.89 -7.05
N TRP A 105 -8.62 -11.90 -6.17
CA TRP A 105 -8.69 -10.47 -6.46
C TRP A 105 -7.45 -9.75 -5.94
N TYR A 106 -6.94 -8.85 -6.76
CA TYR A 106 -5.84 -7.94 -6.47
C TYR A 106 -6.03 -6.65 -7.26
N GLN A 107 -5.27 -5.60 -6.96
CA GLN A 107 -5.40 -4.27 -7.57
C GLN A 107 -6.76 -3.58 -7.33
N PHE A 108 -7.59 -4.09 -6.44
CA PHE A 108 -8.93 -3.56 -6.18
C PHE A 108 -8.94 -2.14 -5.59
N LYS A 109 -7.80 -1.67 -5.03
CA LYS A 109 -7.63 -0.27 -4.63
C LYS A 109 -7.82 0.68 -5.82
N MET A 110 -7.29 0.32 -6.99
CA MET A 110 -7.34 1.12 -8.22
C MET A 110 -8.75 1.23 -8.80
N GLU A 111 -9.61 0.32 -8.41
CA GLU A 111 -10.97 0.19 -8.93
C GLU A 111 -12.03 0.77 -7.99
N LEU A 112 -11.62 1.29 -6.82
CA LEU A 112 -12.53 2.00 -5.92
C LEU A 112 -13.15 3.22 -6.62
N GLY A 113 -14.40 3.49 -6.32
CA GLY A 113 -15.15 4.60 -6.90
C GLY A 113 -15.60 4.39 -8.34
N LYS A 114 -15.24 3.27 -8.99
CA LYS A 114 -15.64 2.95 -10.36
C LYS A 114 -16.84 2.01 -10.37
N ASP A 115 -17.83 2.30 -11.21
CA ASP A 115 -18.90 1.35 -11.53
C ASP A 115 -18.45 0.46 -12.70
N LEU A 116 -17.85 -0.66 -12.35
CA LEU A 116 -17.26 -1.59 -13.31
C LEU A 116 -18.30 -2.59 -13.87
N GLY A 117 -19.48 -2.61 -13.28
CA GLY A 117 -20.52 -3.57 -13.61
C GLY A 117 -20.08 -5.03 -13.40
N PRO A 118 -20.80 -6.00 -13.97
CA PRO A 118 -20.53 -7.44 -13.75
C PRO A 118 -19.25 -7.96 -14.41
N ARG A 119 -18.56 -7.16 -15.22
CA ARG A 119 -17.38 -7.62 -15.98
C ARG A 119 -16.15 -7.88 -15.14
N TRP A 120 -16.02 -7.17 -14.01
CA TRP A 120 -14.84 -7.23 -13.18
C TRP A 120 -14.92 -8.25 -12.04
N PHE A 121 -16.13 -8.46 -11.53
CA PHE A 121 -16.42 -9.42 -10.47
C PHE A 121 -17.45 -10.44 -10.93
N ASN A 122 -17.01 -11.35 -11.79
CA ASN A 122 -17.81 -12.52 -12.16
C ASN A 122 -17.73 -13.59 -11.07
N SER A 123 -17.79 -13.13 -9.81
CA SER A 123 -17.64 -13.97 -8.65
C SER A 123 -18.79 -14.95 -8.57
N ARG A 124 -18.46 -16.23 -8.56
CA ARG A 124 -19.39 -17.30 -8.13
C ARG A 124 -19.76 -17.17 -6.67
N GLN A 125 -19.02 -16.32 -5.94
CA GLN A 125 -19.18 -16.07 -4.51
C GLN A 125 -20.08 -14.84 -4.32
N ALA A 126 -21.25 -15.03 -3.71
CA ALA A 126 -22.24 -13.96 -3.48
C ALA A 126 -21.72 -12.78 -2.62
N LYS A 127 -20.52 -12.88 -2.04
CA LYS A 127 -19.95 -11.91 -1.09
C LYS A 127 -19.06 -10.85 -1.73
N ILE A 128 -18.61 -11.02 -2.97
CA ILE A 128 -17.72 -10.08 -3.65
C ILE A 128 -18.36 -9.72 -4.99
N LYS A 129 -18.93 -8.55 -5.07
CA LYS A 129 -19.61 -8.03 -6.26
C LYS A 129 -18.94 -6.81 -6.86
N CYS A 130 -18.13 -6.12 -6.06
CA CYS A 130 -17.48 -4.88 -6.44
C CYS A 130 -16.11 -4.73 -5.70
N PRO A 131 -15.25 -3.79 -6.13
CA PRO A 131 -13.96 -3.51 -5.47
C PRO A 131 -14.10 -3.19 -3.99
N GLN A 132 -15.17 -2.50 -3.61
CA GLN A 132 -15.45 -2.15 -2.23
C GLN A 132 -15.66 -3.41 -1.35
N ASP A 133 -16.33 -4.46 -1.86
CA ASP A 133 -16.51 -5.72 -1.11
C ASP A 133 -15.17 -6.43 -0.88
N ALA A 134 -14.29 -6.45 -1.90
CA ALA A 134 -12.94 -6.97 -1.77
C ALA A 134 -12.14 -6.22 -0.71
N THR A 135 -12.24 -4.88 -0.73
CA THR A 135 -11.61 -3.99 0.24
C THR A 135 -12.12 -4.22 1.65
N LYS A 136 -13.44 -4.38 1.85
CA LYS A 136 -14.04 -4.73 3.15
C LYS A 136 -13.49 -6.05 3.71
N LEU A 137 -13.36 -7.07 2.88
CA LEU A 137 -12.83 -8.36 3.30
C LEU A 137 -11.34 -8.28 3.65
N PHE A 138 -10.57 -7.52 2.89
CA PHE A 138 -9.16 -7.27 3.14
C PHE A 138 -8.95 -6.56 4.48
N PHE A 139 -9.65 -5.44 4.72
CA PHE A 139 -9.54 -4.69 5.98
C PHE A 139 -10.04 -5.48 7.19
N ARG A 140 -11.05 -6.34 7.04
CA ARG A 140 -11.47 -7.24 8.12
C ARG A 140 -10.35 -8.17 8.57
N TYR A 141 -9.62 -8.73 7.63
CA TYR A 141 -8.45 -9.56 7.93
C TYR A 141 -7.33 -8.73 8.53
N LEU A 142 -7.01 -7.59 7.90
CA LEU A 142 -5.95 -6.69 8.35
C LEU A 142 -6.17 -6.21 9.77
N LYS A 143 -7.39 -5.74 10.12
CA LYS A 143 -7.75 -5.30 11.47
C LYS A 143 -7.43 -6.38 12.49
N LYS A 144 -7.87 -7.61 12.23
CA LYS A 144 -7.58 -8.74 13.12
C LYS A 144 -6.07 -8.97 13.29
N CYS A 145 -5.31 -8.95 12.21
CA CYS A 145 -3.85 -9.09 12.30
C CYS A 145 -3.23 -7.97 13.14
N ILE A 146 -3.69 -6.72 12.97
CA ILE A 146 -3.21 -5.57 13.74
C ILE A 146 -3.53 -5.76 15.23
N GLU A 147 -4.78 -6.06 15.57
CA GLU A 147 -5.21 -6.22 16.96
C GLU A 147 -4.46 -7.38 17.66
N ASP A 148 -4.31 -8.52 16.97
CA ASP A 148 -3.57 -9.67 17.49
C ASP A 148 -2.09 -9.33 17.70
N THR A 149 -1.46 -8.63 16.75
CA THR A 149 -0.05 -8.22 16.83
C THR A 149 0.16 -7.14 17.91
N CYS A 150 -0.71 -6.13 17.98
CA CYS A 150 -0.64 -5.10 19.03
C CYS A 150 -0.76 -5.72 20.42
N LYS A 151 -1.71 -6.63 20.59
CA LYS A 151 -1.89 -7.36 21.85
C LYS A 151 -0.67 -8.19 22.23
N ALA A 152 -0.07 -8.91 21.26
CA ALA A 152 1.12 -9.71 21.49
C ALA A 152 2.34 -8.89 21.90
N ASN A 153 2.45 -7.65 21.39
CA ASN A 153 3.54 -6.72 21.69
C ASN A 153 3.25 -5.77 22.87
N GLY A 154 2.13 -5.95 23.57
CA GLY A 154 1.80 -5.15 24.77
C GLY A 154 1.32 -3.72 24.48
N PHE A 155 0.89 -3.42 23.26
CA PHE A 155 0.28 -2.13 22.92
C PHE A 155 -1.12 -2.01 23.52
N SER A 156 -1.56 -0.77 23.75
CA SER A 156 -2.92 -0.48 24.22
C SER A 156 -3.97 -0.94 23.23
N ALA A 157 -5.10 -1.44 23.73
CA ALA A 157 -6.27 -1.79 22.93
C ALA A 157 -7.06 -0.57 22.42
N ASP A 158 -6.79 0.64 22.95
CA ASP A 158 -7.35 1.90 22.41
C ASP A 158 -6.58 2.29 21.15
N ILE A 159 -6.98 1.69 20.03
CA ILE A 159 -6.32 1.86 18.72
C ILE A 159 -7.00 2.98 17.94
N GLN A 160 -6.19 3.94 17.49
CA GLN A 160 -6.58 5.02 16.58
C GLN A 160 -5.97 4.75 15.21
N TYR A 161 -6.82 4.63 14.17
CA TYR A 161 -6.39 4.32 12.81
C TYR A 161 -6.21 5.56 11.96
N ALA A 162 -5.19 5.57 11.12
CA ALA A 162 -5.01 6.50 10.01
C ALA A 162 -4.63 5.70 8.76
N VAL A 163 -5.09 6.13 7.58
CA VAL A 163 -4.83 5.43 6.33
C VAL A 163 -4.24 6.40 5.31
N SER A 164 -3.16 6.02 4.64
CA SER A 164 -2.62 6.78 3.53
C SER A 164 -3.40 6.53 2.24
N ILE A 165 -3.55 7.58 1.46
CA ILE A 165 -4.26 7.56 0.18
C ILE A 165 -3.48 8.39 -0.84
N PRO A 166 -3.54 8.05 -2.14
CA PRO A 166 -3.01 8.92 -3.18
C PRO A 166 -3.60 10.33 -3.08
N ALA A 167 -2.76 11.35 -3.26
CA ALA A 167 -3.24 12.74 -3.23
C ALA A 167 -4.24 13.02 -4.36
N SER A 168 -4.16 12.25 -5.43
CA SER A 168 -5.05 12.28 -6.60
C SER A 168 -6.38 11.55 -6.40
N PHE A 169 -6.62 10.87 -5.24
CA PHE A 169 -7.87 10.16 -4.97
C PHE A 169 -9.08 11.11 -5.02
N GLU A 170 -10.06 10.74 -5.83
CA GLU A 170 -11.32 11.46 -5.96
C GLU A 170 -12.29 11.17 -4.79
N SER A 171 -13.35 11.97 -4.69
CA SER A 171 -14.31 11.88 -3.59
C SER A 171 -15.03 10.53 -3.52
N ASN A 172 -15.34 9.91 -4.66
CA ASN A 172 -15.98 8.59 -4.74
C ASN A 172 -15.04 7.47 -4.24
N GLN A 173 -13.75 7.54 -4.57
CA GLN A 173 -12.74 6.59 -4.10
C GLN A 173 -12.53 6.70 -2.58
N ARG A 174 -12.44 7.94 -2.06
CA ARG A 174 -12.38 8.21 -0.61
C ARG A 174 -13.60 7.68 0.13
N LYS A 175 -14.79 7.88 -0.45
CA LYS A 175 -16.05 7.40 0.11
C LYS A 175 -16.06 5.87 0.21
N ASP A 176 -15.76 5.16 -0.87
CA ASP A 176 -15.74 3.70 -0.90
C ASP A 176 -14.75 3.12 0.12
N LEU A 177 -13.58 3.76 0.26
CA LEU A 177 -12.59 3.35 1.27
C LEU A 177 -13.10 3.57 2.68
N LEU A 178 -13.67 4.74 2.98
CA LEU A 178 -14.22 5.04 4.31
C LEU A 178 -15.35 4.08 4.70
N GLU A 179 -16.27 3.79 3.78
CA GLU A 179 -17.34 2.81 4.01
C GLU A 179 -16.79 1.39 4.23
N ALA A 180 -15.69 1.02 3.56
CA ALA A 180 -15.03 -0.27 3.79
C ALA A 180 -14.37 -0.36 5.16
N LEU A 181 -13.80 0.74 5.65
CA LEU A 181 -13.21 0.86 6.99
C LEU A 181 -14.29 0.84 8.08
N GLU A 182 -15.34 1.64 7.91
CA GLU A 182 -16.48 1.73 8.83
C GLU A 182 -17.18 0.36 8.99
N ALA A 183 -17.37 -0.37 7.90
CA ALA A 183 -17.94 -1.73 7.91
C ALA A 183 -17.12 -2.74 8.74
N ASN A 184 -15.91 -2.37 9.15
CA ASN A 184 -15.03 -3.16 10.01
C ASN A 184 -14.78 -2.50 11.37
N ASP A 185 -15.62 -1.55 11.79
CA ASP A 185 -15.44 -0.78 13.03
C ASP A 185 -14.05 -0.13 13.16
N MET A 186 -13.46 0.25 12.03
CA MET A 186 -12.25 1.06 11.99
C MET A 186 -12.69 2.51 11.84
N CYS A 187 -12.81 3.21 12.99
CA CYS A 187 -13.27 4.59 13.04
C CYS A 187 -12.25 5.54 12.40
N VAL A 188 -12.31 5.68 11.08
CA VAL A 188 -11.47 6.60 10.31
C VAL A 188 -12.35 7.71 9.73
N THR A 189 -12.03 8.95 10.03
CA THR A 189 -12.67 10.13 9.44
C THR A 189 -11.83 10.67 8.28
N ASN A 190 -12.38 11.60 7.49
CA ASN A 190 -11.65 12.28 6.44
C ASN A 190 -10.34 12.93 6.92
N SER A 191 -10.30 13.41 8.17
CA SER A 191 -9.08 13.99 8.76
C SER A 191 -8.01 12.98 9.11
N MET A 192 -8.33 11.69 9.11
CA MET A 192 -7.41 10.57 9.36
C MET A 192 -6.96 9.90 8.06
N LEU A 193 -7.50 10.33 6.92
CA LEU A 193 -6.96 10.02 5.60
C LEU A 193 -5.81 10.97 5.31
N ILE A 194 -4.62 10.44 5.14
CA ILE A 194 -3.39 11.21 4.94
C ILE A 194 -2.93 11.02 3.49
N ASP A 195 -2.68 12.11 2.78
CA ASP A 195 -2.15 12.02 1.43
C ASP A 195 -0.75 11.38 1.46
N GLU A 196 -0.52 10.36 0.62
CA GLU A 196 0.73 9.58 0.55
C GLU A 196 1.99 10.46 0.46
N PRO A 197 2.06 11.52 -0.35
CA PRO A 197 3.23 12.37 -0.41
C PRO A 197 3.50 13.11 0.92
N ASN A 198 2.48 13.47 1.68
CA ASN A 198 2.63 14.08 3.00
C ASN A 198 3.16 13.06 4.01
N ALA A 199 2.62 11.83 4.00
CA ALA A 199 3.08 10.74 4.85
C ALA A 199 4.55 10.38 4.54
N ALA A 200 4.90 10.24 3.26
CA ALA A 200 6.26 9.96 2.81
C ALA A 200 7.24 11.05 3.25
N PHE A 201 6.87 12.33 3.09
CA PHE A 201 7.71 13.44 3.54
C PHE A 201 7.91 13.44 5.06
N ILE A 202 6.85 13.25 5.85
CA ILE A 202 6.94 13.19 7.32
C ILE A 202 7.84 12.02 7.74
N SER A 203 7.66 10.85 7.14
CA SER A 203 8.53 9.69 7.38
C SER A 203 9.98 9.99 7.05
N TYR A 204 10.23 10.61 5.88
CA TYR A 204 11.56 10.99 5.43
C TYR A 204 12.27 11.91 6.42
N ILE A 205 11.61 12.93 6.95
CA ILE A 205 12.22 13.86 7.91
C ILE A 205 12.32 13.28 9.32
N SER A 206 11.48 12.32 9.70
CA SER A 206 11.50 11.73 11.05
C SER A 206 12.59 10.67 11.23
N HIS A 207 12.96 9.93 10.17
CA HIS A 207 13.86 8.79 10.28
C HIS A 207 15.35 9.14 10.25
N ASP A 208 15.75 10.27 9.70
CA ASP A 208 17.17 10.47 9.38
C ASP A 208 17.56 11.96 9.35
N TYR A 209 17.11 12.70 10.34
CA TYR A 209 17.33 14.13 10.33
C TYR A 209 18.80 14.54 10.42
N GLU A 210 19.60 13.82 11.20
CA GLU A 210 21.02 14.16 11.35
C GLU A 210 21.82 13.86 10.08
N ALA A 211 21.37 12.90 9.27
CA ALA A 211 21.99 12.55 7.99
C ALA A 211 21.48 13.37 6.79
N LYS A 212 20.30 14.03 6.94
CA LYS A 212 19.66 14.77 5.83
C LYS A 212 19.74 16.27 6.06
N GLN A 213 20.48 16.93 5.21
CA GLN A 213 20.66 18.40 5.21
C GLN A 213 19.39 19.14 4.71
N ILE A 214 18.22 18.83 5.24
CA ILE A 214 17.04 19.64 4.98
C ILE A 214 17.16 20.88 5.87
N ASN A 215 17.51 22.01 5.28
CA ASN A 215 17.62 23.27 5.99
C ASN A 215 16.22 23.87 6.20
N LEU A 216 15.52 23.37 7.23
CA LEU A 216 14.24 23.92 7.66
C LEU A 216 14.52 25.12 8.55
N GLN A 217 14.44 26.32 8.02
CA GLN A 217 14.60 27.58 8.75
C GLN A 217 13.24 28.23 8.95
N GLU A 218 13.01 28.79 10.14
CA GLU A 218 11.83 29.61 10.42
C GLU A 218 11.76 30.78 9.42
N GLY A 219 10.59 30.98 8.81
CA GLY A 219 10.36 32.00 7.79
C GLY A 219 10.78 31.62 6.37
N ARG A 220 11.41 30.46 6.15
CA ARG A 220 11.57 29.86 4.82
C ARG A 220 10.43 28.88 4.54
N ILE A 221 9.94 28.92 3.31
CA ILE A 221 8.89 28.01 2.81
C ILE A 221 9.53 27.15 1.71
N PRO A 222 10.25 26.08 2.08
CA PRO A 222 10.83 25.18 1.09
C PRO A 222 9.72 24.42 0.34
N LYS A 223 10.01 24.09 -0.91
CA LYS A 223 9.16 23.24 -1.75
C LYS A 223 9.86 21.92 -1.97
N VAL A 224 9.12 20.83 -1.81
CA VAL A 224 9.62 19.47 -2.01
C VAL A 224 8.79 18.81 -3.09
N LEU A 225 9.47 18.22 -4.07
CA LEU A 225 8.84 17.36 -5.06
C LEU A 225 8.89 15.93 -4.54
N VAL A 226 7.72 15.31 -4.44
CA VAL A 226 7.56 13.88 -4.16
C VAL A 226 7.16 13.21 -5.46
N PHE A 227 7.96 12.23 -5.87
CA PHE A 227 7.70 11.37 -7.02
C PHE A 227 7.43 9.96 -6.49
N ASP A 228 6.18 9.56 -6.54
CA ASP A 228 5.74 8.24 -6.09
C ASP A 228 5.38 7.37 -7.30
N PHE A 229 6.19 6.37 -7.57
CA PHE A 229 5.96 5.38 -8.61
C PHE A 229 5.61 4.05 -7.97
N GLY A 230 4.32 3.85 -7.76
CA GLY A 230 3.77 2.67 -7.11
C GLY A 230 3.55 1.49 -8.06
N ALA A 231 2.79 0.50 -7.58
CA ALA A 231 2.39 -0.65 -8.39
C ALA A 231 1.28 -0.30 -9.40
N GLY A 232 0.37 0.61 -9.03
CA GLY A 232 -0.80 0.96 -9.85
C GLY A 232 -0.82 2.39 -10.33
N THR A 233 -0.14 3.31 -9.64
CA THR A 233 -0.15 4.76 -9.95
C THR A 233 1.25 5.33 -10.03
N CYS A 234 1.35 6.44 -10.75
CA CYS A 234 2.46 7.36 -10.72
C CYS A 234 1.92 8.73 -10.26
N ASP A 235 2.23 9.09 -9.04
CA ASP A 235 1.79 10.34 -8.43
C ASP A 235 2.97 11.30 -8.26
N ILE A 236 2.82 12.53 -8.76
CA ILE A 236 3.82 13.59 -8.60
C ILE A 236 3.17 14.72 -7.82
N SER A 237 3.75 15.08 -6.70
CA SER A 237 3.23 16.14 -5.84
C SER A 237 4.32 17.15 -5.48
N ILE A 238 3.96 18.41 -5.44
CA ILE A 238 4.82 19.48 -4.92
C ILE A 238 4.23 19.94 -3.59
N LEU A 239 5.01 19.76 -2.53
CA LEU A 239 4.66 20.15 -1.18
C LEU A 239 5.31 21.48 -0.84
N GLU A 240 4.55 22.40 -0.26
CA GLU A 240 5.04 23.55 0.46
C GLU A 240 5.13 23.22 1.94
N ILE A 241 6.24 23.56 2.57
CA ILE A 241 6.52 23.19 3.96
C ILE A 241 6.64 24.47 4.77
N ALA A 242 5.75 24.63 5.74
CA ALA A 242 5.87 25.70 6.71
C ALA A 242 6.37 25.13 8.04
N VAL A 243 7.37 25.82 8.60
CA VAL A 243 8.00 25.44 9.87
C VAL A 243 7.71 26.55 10.87
N SER A 244 7.17 26.20 12.01
CA SER A 244 6.88 27.11 13.12
C SER A 244 7.27 26.49 14.45
N THR A 245 7.20 27.27 15.52
CA THR A 245 7.41 26.78 16.88
C THR A 245 6.37 25.74 17.32
N SER A 246 5.22 25.68 16.66
CA SER A 246 4.15 24.71 16.90
C SER A 246 4.31 23.41 16.09
N GLY A 247 5.30 23.32 15.19
CA GLY A 247 5.57 22.12 14.39
C GLY A 247 5.75 22.39 12.92
N ILE A 248 5.66 21.31 12.14
CA ILE A 248 5.76 21.30 10.68
C ILE A 248 4.36 21.13 10.11
N THR A 249 4.02 21.96 9.14
CA THR A 249 2.80 21.79 8.33
C THR A 249 3.18 21.64 6.87
N THR A 250 2.49 20.76 6.18
CA THR A 250 2.65 20.53 4.75
C THR A 250 1.38 20.90 4.01
N LYS A 251 1.53 21.46 2.82
CA LYS A 251 0.42 21.81 1.93
C LYS A 251 0.76 21.37 0.52
N ASN A 252 -0.11 20.57 -0.09
CA ASN A 252 0.00 20.26 -1.50
C ASN A 252 -0.31 21.53 -2.33
N ILE A 253 0.67 22.02 -3.09
CA ILE A 253 0.51 23.17 -3.99
C ILE A 253 0.28 22.75 -5.43
N SER A 254 0.72 21.55 -5.79
CA SER A 254 0.45 20.93 -7.09
C SER A 254 0.42 19.42 -6.93
N ILE A 255 -0.54 18.79 -7.58
CA ILE A 255 -0.70 17.34 -7.62
C ILE A 255 -0.92 16.97 -9.08
N SER A 256 -0.22 15.94 -9.58
CA SER A 256 -0.48 15.40 -10.91
C SER A 256 -1.93 14.93 -11.02
N GLN A 257 -2.45 14.89 -12.22
CA GLN A 257 -3.69 14.14 -12.46
C GLN A 257 -3.46 12.67 -12.15
N PHE A 258 -4.51 12.01 -11.71
CA PHE A 258 -4.51 10.56 -11.49
C PHE A 258 -4.07 9.84 -12.76
N GLN A 259 -2.94 9.13 -12.69
CA GLN A 259 -2.41 8.34 -13.80
C GLN A 259 -2.28 6.89 -13.36
N GLU A 260 -3.03 6.03 -14.03
CA GLU A 260 -2.89 4.59 -13.92
C GLU A 260 -1.64 4.16 -14.70
N LEU A 261 -0.47 4.40 -14.13
CA LEU A 261 0.81 3.97 -14.67
C LEU A 261 1.69 3.52 -13.52
N GLY A 262 2.05 2.25 -13.51
CA GLY A 262 2.84 1.70 -12.42
C GLY A 262 3.47 0.36 -12.73
N GLY A 263 3.96 -0.30 -11.70
CA GLY A 263 4.59 -1.60 -11.81
C GLY A 263 3.70 -2.68 -12.44
N SER A 264 2.37 -2.55 -12.29
CA SER A 264 1.40 -3.48 -12.88
C SER A 264 1.29 -3.36 -14.39
N ASP A 265 1.57 -2.18 -14.96
CA ASP A 265 1.58 -2.00 -16.42
C ASP A 265 2.81 -2.67 -17.03
N ILE A 266 3.93 -2.66 -16.31
CA ILE A 266 5.12 -3.42 -16.68
C ILE A 266 4.79 -4.93 -16.67
N ASP A 267 4.07 -5.41 -15.64
CA ASP A 267 3.66 -6.82 -15.57
C ASP A 267 2.75 -7.18 -16.73
N ARG A 268 1.79 -6.31 -17.05
CA ARG A 268 0.89 -6.50 -18.20
C ARG A 268 1.66 -6.50 -19.51
N PHE A 269 2.62 -5.61 -19.69
CA PHE A 269 3.49 -5.58 -20.86
C PHE A 269 4.28 -6.90 -21.03
N ILE A 270 4.87 -7.41 -19.94
CA ILE A 270 5.59 -8.69 -19.94
C ILE A 270 4.63 -9.83 -20.30
N ALA A 271 3.43 -9.85 -19.72
CA ALA A 271 2.45 -10.90 -19.94
C ALA A 271 1.99 -10.93 -21.42
N TRP A 272 1.65 -9.76 -22.00
CA TRP A 272 1.15 -9.67 -23.38
C TRP A 272 2.23 -9.85 -24.42
N ASN A 273 3.40 -9.19 -24.25
CA ASN A 273 4.38 -9.06 -25.32
C ASN A 273 5.50 -10.09 -25.23
N ILE A 274 5.64 -10.78 -24.11
CA ILE A 274 6.71 -11.75 -23.89
C ILE A 274 6.14 -13.14 -23.61
N LEU A 275 5.30 -13.26 -22.56
CA LEU A 275 4.87 -14.58 -22.10
C LEU A 275 3.78 -15.20 -22.98
N LEU A 276 2.79 -14.40 -23.39
CA LEU A 276 1.70 -14.90 -24.25
C LEU A 276 2.21 -15.41 -25.59
N PRO A 277 3.02 -14.67 -26.37
CA PRO A 277 3.54 -15.18 -27.64
C PRO A 277 4.36 -16.46 -27.49
N GLU A 278 5.17 -16.56 -26.45
CA GLU A 278 5.96 -17.75 -26.17
C GLU A 278 5.10 -18.95 -25.79
N LEU A 279 4.06 -18.73 -24.96
CA LEU A 279 3.10 -19.77 -24.60
C LEU A 279 2.35 -20.29 -25.82
N LEU A 280 1.86 -19.39 -26.68
CA LEU A 280 1.15 -19.77 -27.90
C LEU A 280 2.06 -20.57 -28.85
N LYS A 281 3.29 -20.10 -29.06
CA LYS A 281 4.27 -20.79 -29.89
C LYS A 281 4.59 -22.19 -29.38
N GLN A 282 4.78 -22.37 -28.07
CA GLN A 282 5.04 -23.68 -27.48
C GLN A 282 3.88 -24.67 -27.60
N ASN A 283 2.67 -24.18 -27.86
CA ASN A 283 1.46 -24.99 -28.06
C ASN A 283 0.98 -25.04 -29.51
N ASP A 284 1.80 -24.61 -30.48
CA ASP A 284 1.45 -24.53 -31.90
C ASP A 284 0.13 -23.74 -32.14
N LYS A 285 -0.02 -22.62 -31.39
CA LYS A 285 -1.18 -21.73 -31.42
C LYS A 285 -0.80 -20.32 -31.82
N THR A 286 -1.79 -19.54 -32.26
CA THR A 286 -1.69 -18.13 -32.59
C THR A 286 -2.78 -17.35 -31.84
N GLU A 287 -2.72 -16.02 -31.82
CA GLU A 287 -3.78 -15.19 -31.22
C GLU A 287 -5.13 -15.40 -31.94
N ASP A 288 -5.11 -15.69 -33.23
CA ASP A 288 -6.32 -15.93 -34.07
C ASP A 288 -7.09 -17.18 -33.64
N ASP A 289 -6.45 -18.12 -32.91
CA ASP A 289 -7.13 -19.31 -32.37
C ASP A 289 -8.06 -18.99 -31.20
N TYR A 290 -8.00 -17.74 -30.69
CA TYR A 290 -8.71 -17.34 -29.47
C TYR A 290 -9.51 -16.07 -29.67
N THR A 291 -10.61 -15.94 -28.95
CA THR A 291 -11.32 -14.66 -28.83
C THR A 291 -10.55 -13.71 -27.94
N THR A 292 -10.74 -12.41 -28.09
CA THR A 292 -10.15 -11.38 -27.22
C THR A 292 -10.36 -11.68 -25.74
N ARG A 293 -11.58 -12.13 -25.37
CA ARG A 293 -11.91 -12.49 -23.98
C ARG A 293 -11.08 -13.69 -23.47
N GLN A 294 -10.84 -14.67 -24.30
CA GLN A 294 -10.01 -15.85 -23.94
C GLN A 294 -8.56 -15.43 -23.77
N LEU A 295 -8.03 -14.56 -24.63
CA LEU A 295 -6.68 -14.01 -24.49
C LEU A 295 -6.55 -13.20 -23.21
N GLU A 296 -7.53 -12.36 -22.87
CA GLU A 296 -7.55 -11.63 -21.58
C GLU A 296 -7.50 -12.57 -20.39
N VAL A 297 -8.24 -13.68 -20.42
CA VAL A 297 -8.20 -14.68 -19.33
C VAL A 297 -6.80 -15.30 -19.21
N ILE A 298 -6.20 -15.69 -20.35
CA ILE A 298 -4.83 -16.24 -20.38
C ILE A 298 -3.85 -15.22 -19.82
N VAL A 299 -3.90 -13.97 -20.29
CA VAL A 299 -3.00 -12.90 -19.82
C VAL A 299 -3.15 -12.65 -18.32
N ASN A 300 -4.38 -12.63 -17.80
CA ASN A 300 -4.61 -12.47 -16.37
C ASN A 300 -3.98 -13.60 -15.56
N GLN A 301 -3.90 -14.82 -16.08
CA GLN A 301 -3.14 -15.91 -15.44
C GLN A 301 -1.63 -15.67 -15.51
N LEU A 302 -1.14 -15.11 -16.61
CA LEU A 302 0.29 -14.80 -16.79
C LEU A 302 0.76 -13.62 -15.94
N LEU A 303 -0.11 -12.70 -15.51
CA LEU A 303 0.28 -11.53 -14.70
C LEU A 303 1.03 -11.90 -13.43
N GLY A 304 0.62 -12.96 -12.73
CA GLY A 304 1.32 -13.42 -11.52
C GLY A 304 2.73 -13.94 -11.81
N ILE A 305 2.94 -14.52 -12.97
CA ILE A 305 4.25 -14.99 -13.44
C ILE A 305 5.10 -13.79 -13.86
N ALA A 306 4.53 -12.86 -14.61
CA ALA A 306 5.17 -11.62 -15.05
C ALA A 306 5.71 -10.80 -13.87
N GLU A 307 4.89 -10.60 -12.83
CA GLU A 307 5.31 -9.92 -11.61
C GLU A 307 6.51 -10.60 -10.93
N LYS A 308 6.47 -11.92 -10.80
CA LYS A 308 7.59 -12.70 -10.21
C LYS A 308 8.85 -12.54 -11.03
N LEU A 309 8.77 -12.63 -12.37
CA LEU A 309 9.90 -12.43 -13.27
C LEU A 309 10.48 -11.01 -13.17
N LYS A 310 9.61 -9.98 -13.19
CA LYS A 310 10.03 -8.58 -12.99
C LYS A 310 10.80 -8.40 -11.69
N VAL A 311 10.25 -8.89 -10.56
CA VAL A 311 10.90 -8.78 -9.26
C VAL A 311 12.24 -9.51 -9.22
N GLN A 312 12.32 -10.70 -9.81
CA GLN A 312 13.58 -11.46 -9.89
C GLN A 312 14.62 -10.75 -10.75
N ALA A 313 14.21 -10.21 -11.91
CA ALA A 313 15.12 -9.47 -12.80
C ALA A 313 15.67 -8.21 -12.12
N CYS A 314 14.83 -7.45 -11.40
CA CYS A 314 15.26 -6.28 -10.64
C CYS A 314 16.27 -6.66 -9.55
N LYS A 315 16.03 -7.74 -8.80
CA LYS A 315 16.96 -8.22 -7.76
C LYS A 315 18.30 -8.66 -8.35
N ALA A 316 18.30 -9.39 -9.46
CA ALA A 316 19.51 -9.82 -10.15
C ALA A 316 20.33 -8.63 -10.66
N GLN A 317 19.68 -7.59 -11.21
CA GLN A 317 20.35 -6.39 -11.67
C GLN A 317 20.99 -5.59 -10.53
N VAL A 318 20.35 -5.51 -9.36
CA VAL A 318 20.94 -4.87 -8.17
C VAL A 318 22.17 -5.61 -7.70
N GLN A 319 22.15 -6.94 -7.69
CA GLN A 319 23.30 -7.76 -7.32
C GLN A 319 24.47 -7.59 -8.32
N LEU A 320 24.18 -7.54 -9.62
CA LEU A 320 25.20 -7.28 -10.66
C LEU A 320 25.82 -5.89 -10.51
N ARG A 321 25.04 -4.85 -10.25
CA ARG A 321 25.55 -3.47 -10.03
C ARG A 321 26.38 -3.36 -8.76
N SER A 322 26.03 -4.06 -7.69
CA SER A 322 26.82 -4.07 -6.46
C SER A 322 28.15 -4.83 -6.59
N ALA A 323 28.25 -5.74 -7.55
CA ALA A 323 29.48 -6.46 -7.88
C ALA A 323 30.41 -5.65 -8.80
N ILE A 324 29.90 -4.69 -9.56
CA ILE A 324 30.69 -3.79 -10.40
C ILE A 324 31.13 -2.60 -9.53
N ARG A 325 32.22 -2.75 -8.80
CA ARG A 325 32.95 -1.60 -8.24
C ARG A 325 33.68 -0.90 -9.37
N TYR A 326 33.21 0.28 -9.76
CA TYR A 326 34.01 1.16 -10.60
C TYR A 326 35.26 1.58 -9.80
N PRO A 327 36.47 1.36 -10.30
CA PRO A 327 37.64 1.99 -9.73
C PRO A 327 37.46 3.51 -9.92
N VAL A 328 37.52 4.25 -8.82
CA VAL A 328 37.59 5.71 -8.80
C VAL A 328 39.00 6.13 -9.23
#